data_b762733bb446b6ef92e9148d09f34076
#
_entry.id   b762733bb446b6ef92e9148d09f34076
#
_cell.length_a   1.000
_cell.length_b   1.000
_cell.length_c   1.000
_cell.angle_alpha   90.00
_cell.angle_beta   90.00
_cell.angle_gamma   90.00
#
_symmetry.space_group_name_H-M   'P 1'
#
loop_
_entity.id
_entity.type
_entity.pdbx_description
1 polymer ?
#
loop_
_entity_poly.entity_id
_entity_poly.type
_entity_poly.pdbx_seq_one_letter_code
_entity_poly.pdbx_strand_id
1 'polypeptide(L)'
;MTRKVVVIGGGVGGLTAAALLVKAGWEVSVLEAHVYPGGSAGTFYHKGYRFDAGATLAGGFAQGGPHTRVAEVLGLQWPIEPVDPAWVVHLPERSITQWTQAERWREERRSAFPNGEGFWRTQERLAE
;
A
#
# COMPACT_ATOMS: atom_id res chain seq x y z
N MET A 1 -14.63 4.99 -32.62
CA MET A 1 -13.59 5.95 -32.20
C MET A 1 -13.07 5.54 -30.85
N THR A 2 -11.77 5.33 -30.69
CA THR A 2 -11.14 5.02 -29.39
C THR A 2 -11.22 6.27 -28.51
N ARG A 3 -11.72 6.11 -27.29
CA ARG A 3 -11.74 7.20 -26.30
C ARG A 3 -10.33 7.45 -25.80
N LYS A 4 -9.94 8.73 -25.71
CA LYS A 4 -8.62 9.16 -25.23
C LYS A 4 -8.73 9.84 -23.89
N VAL A 5 -7.76 9.59 -22.99
CA VAL A 5 -7.70 10.21 -21.67
C VAL A 5 -6.26 10.50 -21.28
N VAL A 6 -6.05 11.57 -20.56
CA VAL A 6 -4.77 11.93 -19.94
C VAL A 6 -4.92 11.81 -18.42
N VAL A 7 -4.02 11.08 -17.80
CA VAL A 7 -3.89 10.97 -16.35
C VAL A 7 -2.69 11.82 -15.92
N ILE A 8 -2.89 12.73 -15.00
CA ILE A 8 -1.82 13.59 -14.47
C ILE A 8 -1.37 13.03 -13.12
N GLY A 9 -0.10 12.66 -13.06
CA GLY A 9 0.54 12.06 -11.91
C GLY A 9 0.66 10.53 -12.01
N GLY A 10 1.90 10.04 -11.99
CA GLY A 10 2.26 8.62 -12.03
C GLY A 10 2.44 7.97 -10.65
N GLY A 11 1.73 8.45 -9.62
CA GLY A 11 1.65 7.78 -8.32
C GLY A 11 0.73 6.56 -8.37
N VAL A 12 0.60 5.83 -7.25
CA VAL A 12 -0.20 4.59 -7.15
C VAL A 12 -1.63 4.81 -7.66
N GLY A 13 -2.29 5.89 -7.25
CA GLY A 13 -3.67 6.19 -7.70
C GLY A 13 -3.77 6.45 -9.20
N GLY A 14 -2.87 7.26 -9.75
CA GLY A 14 -2.85 7.59 -11.18
C GLY A 14 -2.53 6.37 -12.05
N LEU A 15 -1.54 5.56 -11.66
CA LEU A 15 -1.19 4.33 -12.37
C LEU A 15 -2.32 3.29 -12.30
N THR A 16 -3.00 3.15 -11.16
CA THR A 16 -4.16 2.28 -11.01
C THR A 16 -5.31 2.73 -11.92
N ALA A 17 -5.64 4.01 -11.91
CA ALA A 17 -6.68 4.56 -12.77
C ALA A 17 -6.34 4.36 -14.26
N ALA A 18 -5.09 4.63 -14.66
CA ALA A 18 -4.63 4.43 -16.02
C ALA A 18 -4.75 2.96 -16.45
N ALA A 19 -4.31 2.03 -15.61
CA ALA A 19 -4.38 0.60 -15.93
C ALA A 19 -5.84 0.10 -16.09
N LEU A 20 -6.74 0.53 -15.21
CA LEU A 20 -8.17 0.19 -15.31
C LEU A 20 -8.81 0.81 -16.56
N LEU A 21 -8.46 2.02 -16.93
CA LEU A 21 -8.95 2.66 -18.15
C LEU A 21 -8.43 1.97 -19.41
N VAL A 22 -7.17 1.57 -19.46
CA VAL A 22 -6.61 0.75 -20.56
C VAL A 22 -7.36 -0.58 -20.65
N LYS A 23 -7.61 -1.25 -19.53
CA LYS A 23 -8.40 -2.49 -19.49
C LYS A 23 -9.82 -2.28 -20.02
N ALA A 24 -10.40 -1.11 -19.82
CA ALA A 24 -11.71 -0.73 -20.35
C ALA A 24 -11.67 -0.27 -21.83
N GLY A 25 -10.54 -0.37 -22.51
CA GLY A 25 -10.39 -0.06 -23.94
C GLY A 25 -10.13 1.42 -24.26
N TRP A 26 -9.69 2.21 -23.31
CA TRP A 26 -9.30 3.61 -23.54
C TRP A 26 -7.83 3.70 -23.97
N GLU A 27 -7.53 4.68 -24.79
CA GLU A 27 -6.16 5.12 -25.06
C GLU A 27 -5.73 6.08 -23.97
N VAL A 28 -4.74 5.69 -23.13
CA VAL A 28 -4.35 6.42 -21.93
C VAL A 28 -2.94 6.94 -22.06
N SER A 29 -2.76 8.22 -21.77
CA SER A 29 -1.44 8.85 -21.57
C SER A 29 -1.28 9.24 -20.12
N VAL A 30 -0.18 8.85 -19.48
CA VAL A 30 0.15 9.27 -18.10
C VAL A 30 1.26 10.31 -18.17
N LEU A 31 1.02 11.46 -17.57
CA LEU A 31 2.00 12.53 -17.42
C LEU A 31 2.52 12.55 -16.00
N GLU A 32 3.82 12.32 -15.83
CA GLU A 32 4.53 12.33 -14.55
C GLU A 32 5.64 13.38 -14.59
N ALA A 33 5.70 14.20 -13.55
CA ALA A 33 6.69 15.27 -13.46
C ALA A 33 8.06 14.78 -12.99
N HIS A 34 8.10 13.67 -12.26
CA HIS A 34 9.33 13.09 -11.75
C HIS A 34 9.93 12.06 -12.75
N VAL A 35 11.22 11.84 -12.66
CA VAL A 35 11.93 10.86 -13.52
C VAL A 35 11.48 9.41 -13.23
N TYR A 36 11.10 9.14 -11.99
CA TYR A 36 10.65 7.83 -11.55
C TYR A 36 9.15 7.87 -11.21
N PRO A 37 8.32 6.99 -11.80
CA PRO A 37 6.93 6.85 -11.42
C PRO A 37 6.80 6.20 -10.03
N GLY A 38 5.60 6.28 -9.44
CA GLY A 38 5.29 5.66 -8.16
C GLY A 38 4.90 6.66 -7.08
N GLY A 39 5.23 7.94 -7.23
CA GLY A 39 4.93 8.96 -6.22
C GLY A 39 5.59 8.63 -4.88
N SER A 40 4.83 8.65 -3.78
CA SER A 40 5.35 8.27 -2.44
C SER A 40 5.73 6.79 -2.30
N ALA A 41 5.28 5.93 -3.20
CA ALA A 41 5.69 4.53 -3.30
C ALA A 41 6.75 4.30 -4.39
N GLY A 42 7.35 5.38 -4.88
CA GLY A 42 8.38 5.32 -5.91
C GLY A 42 9.71 4.78 -5.38
N THR A 43 10.52 4.33 -6.32
CA THR A 43 11.89 3.87 -6.06
C THR A 43 12.85 4.72 -6.87
N PHE A 44 13.99 5.08 -6.32
CA PHE A 44 15.05 5.76 -7.04
C PHE A 44 16.38 5.01 -6.95
N TYR A 45 17.25 5.30 -7.90
CA TYR A 45 18.59 4.69 -7.95
C TYR A 45 19.67 5.74 -7.67
N HIS A 46 20.62 5.39 -6.84
CA HIS A 46 21.79 6.22 -6.56
C HIS A 46 23.05 5.36 -6.45
N LYS A 47 24.06 5.66 -7.25
CA LYS A 47 25.35 4.94 -7.28
C LYS A 47 25.21 3.42 -7.39
N GLY A 48 24.25 2.92 -8.19
CA GLY A 48 23.99 1.50 -8.39
C GLY A 48 23.14 0.83 -7.33
N TYR A 49 22.75 1.55 -6.28
CA TYR A 49 21.85 1.08 -5.24
C TYR A 49 20.42 1.54 -5.50
N ARG A 50 19.46 0.76 -5.04
CA ARG A 50 18.04 1.03 -5.11
C ARG A 50 17.53 1.46 -3.74
N PHE A 51 16.72 2.52 -3.69
CA PHE A 51 16.15 3.07 -2.46
C PHE A 51 14.66 3.33 -2.66
N ASP A 52 13.88 3.08 -1.62
CA ASP A 52 12.49 3.50 -1.57
C ASP A 52 12.40 5.00 -1.31
N ALA A 53 11.55 5.71 -2.04
CA ALA A 53 11.35 7.15 -1.87
C ALA A 53 10.56 7.50 -0.59
N GLY A 54 9.76 6.56 -0.09
CA GLY A 54 8.95 6.76 1.11
C GLY A 54 8.45 5.43 1.68
N ALA A 55 7.50 4.79 1.02
CA ALA A 55 6.87 3.57 1.54
C ALA A 55 7.73 2.33 1.29
N THR A 56 8.18 1.70 2.37
CA THR A 56 8.91 0.41 2.33
C THR A 56 7.98 -0.78 2.53
N LEU A 57 6.88 -0.57 3.26
CA LEU A 57 5.83 -1.58 3.46
C LEU A 57 4.54 -1.14 2.79
N ALA A 58 3.84 -2.08 2.21
CA ALA A 58 2.55 -1.84 1.59
C ALA A 58 1.47 -2.76 2.19
N GLY A 59 0.30 -2.20 2.46
CA GLY A 59 -0.88 -2.93 2.92
C GLY A 59 -1.92 -3.10 1.80
N GLY A 60 -3.09 -3.67 2.15
CA GLY A 60 -4.22 -3.78 1.22
C GLY A 60 -4.18 -4.99 0.28
N PHE A 61 -3.33 -5.98 0.57
CA PHE A 61 -3.19 -7.23 -0.19
C PHE A 61 -3.96 -8.42 0.41
N ALA A 62 -4.70 -8.21 1.50
CA ALA A 62 -5.60 -9.24 2.02
C ALA A 62 -6.70 -9.59 1.00
N GLN A 63 -7.33 -10.74 1.16
CA GLN A 63 -8.46 -11.15 0.33
C GLN A 63 -9.55 -10.05 0.35
N GLY A 64 -10.01 -9.62 -0.82
CA GLY A 64 -10.96 -8.53 -0.97
C GLY A 64 -10.39 -7.12 -0.73
N GLY A 65 -9.10 -7.00 -0.40
CA GLY A 65 -8.43 -5.71 -0.23
C GLY A 65 -8.26 -4.95 -1.56
N PRO A 66 -7.97 -3.65 -1.50
CA PRO A 66 -7.93 -2.80 -2.70
C PRO A 66 -6.93 -3.28 -3.76
N HIS A 67 -5.73 -3.69 -3.36
CA HIS A 67 -4.72 -4.18 -4.31
C HIS A 67 -5.09 -5.55 -4.89
N THR A 68 -5.69 -6.43 -4.09
CA THR A 68 -6.18 -7.74 -4.57
C THR A 68 -7.28 -7.55 -5.61
N ARG A 69 -8.25 -6.66 -5.36
CA ARG A 69 -9.30 -6.34 -6.35
C ARG A 69 -8.75 -5.77 -7.65
N VAL A 70 -7.75 -4.89 -7.58
CA VAL A 70 -7.09 -4.36 -8.78
C VAL A 70 -6.39 -5.48 -9.55
N ALA A 71 -5.68 -6.37 -8.85
CA ALA A 71 -5.02 -7.52 -9.48
C ALA A 71 -6.02 -8.44 -10.19
N GLU A 72 -7.14 -8.76 -9.54
CA GLU A 72 -8.22 -9.57 -10.12
C GLU A 72 -8.77 -8.95 -11.40
N VAL A 73 -9.10 -7.64 -11.36
CA VAL A 73 -9.62 -6.93 -12.54
C VAL A 73 -8.60 -6.90 -13.67
N LEU A 74 -7.33 -6.66 -13.38
CA LEU A 74 -6.28 -6.54 -14.39
C LEU A 74 -5.72 -7.89 -14.85
N GLY A 75 -5.96 -8.97 -14.10
CA GLY A 75 -5.40 -10.29 -14.37
C GLY A 75 -3.90 -10.37 -14.11
N LEU A 76 -3.41 -9.69 -13.06
CA LEU A 76 -2.01 -9.65 -12.68
C LEU A 76 -1.79 -10.26 -11.28
N GLN A 77 -0.54 -10.59 -10.98
CA GLN A 77 -0.08 -10.96 -9.65
C GLN A 77 0.92 -9.92 -9.16
N TRP A 78 0.75 -9.50 -7.90
CA TRP A 78 1.70 -8.59 -7.28
C TRP A 78 2.97 -9.35 -6.88
N PRO A 79 4.16 -8.87 -7.24
CA PRO A 79 5.42 -9.44 -6.80
C PRO A 79 5.74 -8.98 -5.36
N ILE A 80 4.98 -9.48 -4.40
CA ILE A 80 5.09 -9.12 -2.98
C ILE A 80 5.47 -10.32 -2.15
N GLU A 81 6.19 -10.05 -1.06
CA GLU A 81 6.50 -11.04 -0.02
C GLU A 81 5.89 -10.57 1.30
N PRO A 82 5.19 -11.45 2.04
CA PRO A 82 4.69 -11.12 3.37
C PRO A 82 5.85 -10.95 4.35
N VAL A 83 5.74 -9.99 5.23
CA VAL A 83 6.73 -9.72 6.29
C VAL A 83 6.06 -9.87 7.65
N ASP A 84 6.69 -10.65 8.56
CA ASP A 84 6.22 -10.81 9.92
C ASP A 84 7.41 -10.85 10.90
N PRO A 85 7.51 -9.94 11.86
CA PRO A 85 6.59 -8.84 12.10
C PRO A 85 6.65 -7.77 11.01
N ALA A 86 5.55 -7.03 10.83
CA ALA A 86 5.52 -5.93 9.86
C ALA A 86 6.51 -4.83 10.25
N TRP A 87 6.56 -4.48 11.53
CA TRP A 87 7.54 -3.53 12.08
C TRP A 87 7.57 -3.59 13.61
N VAL A 88 8.65 -3.04 14.18
CA VAL A 88 8.85 -2.91 15.62
C VAL A 88 9.14 -1.45 15.96
N VAL A 89 8.39 -0.89 16.89
CA VAL A 89 8.63 0.44 17.43
C VAL A 89 9.36 0.31 18.76
N HIS A 90 10.54 0.89 18.86
CA HIS A 90 11.32 0.94 20.09
C HIS A 90 11.02 2.24 20.83
N LEU A 91 10.42 2.13 22.02
CA LEU A 91 10.20 3.23 22.95
C LEU A 91 11.21 3.13 24.10
N PRO A 92 11.41 4.20 24.90
CA PRO A 92 12.38 4.16 26.01
C PRO A 92 12.16 3.03 27.01
N GLU A 93 10.90 2.68 27.29
CA GLU A 93 10.53 1.71 28.32
C GLU A 93 10.14 0.34 27.76
N ARG A 94 9.86 0.24 26.44
CA ARG A 94 9.44 -1.01 25.80
C ARG A 94 9.51 -0.95 24.28
N SER A 95 9.41 -2.12 23.65
CA SER A 95 9.16 -2.24 22.22
C SER A 95 7.72 -2.68 21.97
N ILE A 96 7.14 -2.24 20.87
CA ILE A 96 5.80 -2.63 20.40
C ILE A 96 5.97 -3.27 19.03
N THR A 97 5.49 -4.48 18.88
CA THR A 97 5.64 -5.26 17.65
C THR A 97 4.32 -5.37 16.92
N GLN A 98 4.27 -4.93 15.68
CA GLN A 98 3.10 -5.16 14.84
C GLN A 98 3.21 -6.49 14.12
N TRP A 99 2.43 -7.43 14.58
CA TRP A 99 2.30 -8.76 14.00
C TRP A 99 1.28 -8.78 12.86
N THR A 100 1.50 -9.60 11.86
CA THR A 100 0.52 -9.82 10.78
C THR A 100 -0.67 -10.66 11.24
N GLN A 101 -0.49 -11.52 12.24
CA GLN A 101 -1.58 -12.23 12.88
C GLN A 101 -2.45 -11.29 13.71
N ALA A 102 -3.72 -11.15 13.36
CA ALA A 102 -4.66 -10.20 13.97
C ALA A 102 -4.78 -10.36 15.50
N GLU A 103 -4.90 -11.60 15.99
CA GLU A 103 -5.03 -11.86 17.44
C GLU A 103 -3.77 -11.46 18.21
N ARG A 104 -2.61 -11.84 17.68
CA ARG A 104 -1.32 -11.49 18.30
C ARG A 104 -1.10 -9.98 18.33
N TRP A 105 -1.52 -9.29 17.27
CA TRP A 105 -1.50 -7.82 17.25
C TRP A 105 -2.50 -7.20 18.23
N ARG A 106 -3.69 -7.79 18.40
CA ARG A 106 -4.66 -7.34 19.40
C ARG A 106 -4.14 -7.48 20.82
N GLU A 107 -3.47 -8.58 21.14
CA GLU A 107 -2.84 -8.79 22.45
C GLU A 107 -1.72 -7.77 22.70
N GLU A 108 -0.83 -7.57 21.74
CA GLU A 108 0.26 -6.61 21.83
C GLU A 108 -0.26 -5.20 22.11
N ARG A 109 -1.23 -4.72 21.34
CA ARG A 109 -1.77 -3.38 21.50
C ARG A 109 -2.60 -3.19 22.78
N ARG A 110 -3.31 -4.22 23.26
CA ARG A 110 -3.99 -4.18 24.57
C ARG A 110 -2.99 -4.05 25.70
N SER A 111 -1.92 -4.79 25.65
CA SER A 111 -0.81 -4.67 26.61
C SER A 111 -0.14 -3.30 26.54
N ALA A 112 0.12 -2.83 25.32
CA ALA A 112 0.81 -1.56 25.08
C ALA A 112 -0.05 -0.34 25.41
N PHE A 113 -1.36 -0.40 25.14
CA PHE A 113 -2.31 0.72 25.22
C PHE A 113 -3.61 0.30 25.90
N PRO A 114 -3.61 0.05 27.23
CA PRO A 114 -4.78 -0.48 27.94
C PRO A 114 -6.04 0.41 27.82
N ASN A 115 -5.86 1.71 27.58
CA ASN A 115 -6.96 2.66 27.40
C ASN A 115 -7.32 2.90 25.92
N GLY A 116 -6.68 2.20 24.98
CA GLY A 116 -6.81 2.43 23.54
C GLY A 116 -7.90 1.64 22.83
N GLU A 117 -8.65 0.78 23.52
CA GLU A 117 -9.58 -0.18 22.91
C GLU A 117 -10.69 0.49 22.08
N GLY A 118 -11.18 1.66 22.52
CA GLY A 118 -12.20 2.43 21.77
C GLY A 118 -11.69 2.92 20.41
N PHE A 119 -10.45 3.37 20.36
CA PHE A 119 -9.78 3.76 19.12
C PHE A 119 -9.63 2.58 18.17
N TRP A 120 -9.10 1.46 18.67
CA TRP A 120 -8.86 0.27 17.84
C TRP A 120 -10.12 -0.33 17.26
N ARG A 121 -11.20 -0.43 18.04
CA ARG A 121 -12.50 -0.86 17.52
C ARG A 121 -13.05 0.04 16.43
N THR A 122 -12.84 1.35 16.55
CA THR A 122 -13.25 2.29 15.52
C THR A 122 -12.43 2.08 14.24
N GLN A 123 -11.13 1.90 14.36
CA GLN A 123 -10.25 1.66 13.23
C GLN A 123 -10.58 0.35 12.50
N GLU A 124 -10.83 -0.74 13.24
CA GLU A 124 -11.24 -2.03 12.66
C GLU A 124 -12.53 -1.89 11.86
N ARG A 125 -13.54 -1.23 12.43
CA ARG A 125 -14.83 -1.00 11.75
C ARG A 125 -14.71 -0.16 10.46
N LEU A 126 -13.76 0.76 10.40
CA LEU A 126 -13.53 1.58 9.20
C LEU A 126 -12.73 0.83 8.13
N ALA A 127 -12.09 -0.27 8.48
CA ALA A 127 -11.32 -1.10 7.57
C ALA A 127 -12.15 -2.23 6.92
N GLU A 128 -13.38 -2.50 7.42
CA GLU A 128 -14.37 -3.41 6.83
C GLU A 128 -15.14 -2.78 5.65
#